data_965d7067f8ee8102417ef1018e844bb8
#
_entry.id   965d7067f8ee8102417ef1018e844bb8
#
_cell.length_a   1.000
_cell.length_b   1.000
_cell.length_c   1.000
_cell.angle_alpha   90.00
_cell.angle_beta   90.00
_cell.angle_gamma   90.00
#
_symmetry.space_group_name_H-M   'P 1'
#
loop_
_entity.id
_entity.type
_entity.pdbx_description
1 polymer ?
#
loop_
_entity_poly.entity_id
_entity_poly.type
_entity_poly.pdbx_seq_one_letter_code
_entity_poly.pdbx_strand_id
1 'polypeptide(L)'
;MRVGAHLRSGLRTVIPLARETGAEVVQVFISNPRAWSGPRLETAQAFGAEWREAAIGPLFVHAPYLVNIASPNPEFLSKSIELCRRSVAACGVLEAGGFVVHSGSGGEAEVADALDRSATVLQATLAETPDETHLLVELMA
;
A
#
# COMPACT_ATOMS: atom_id res chain seq x y z
N MET A 1 -11.12 19.95 7.28
CA MET A 1 -10.29 18.76 7.63
C MET A 1 -11.12 17.55 7.24
N ARG A 2 -10.55 16.59 6.50
CA ARG A 2 -11.22 15.33 6.17
C ARG A 2 -10.88 14.27 7.20
N VAL A 3 -11.84 13.43 7.55
CA VAL A 3 -11.67 12.30 8.47
C VAL A 3 -11.70 11.01 7.68
N GLY A 4 -10.72 10.13 7.91
CA GLY A 4 -10.56 8.89 7.18
C GLY A 4 -10.53 7.65 8.06
N ALA A 5 -10.65 6.50 7.42
CA ALA A 5 -10.58 5.20 8.07
C ALA A 5 -9.71 4.20 7.28
N HIS A 6 -8.95 3.39 7.99
CA HIS A 6 -8.32 2.20 7.41
C HIS A 6 -9.30 1.02 7.50
N LEU A 7 -9.94 0.70 6.38
CA LEU A 7 -10.91 -0.38 6.30
C LEU A 7 -10.21 -1.68 5.90
N ARG A 8 -10.02 -2.57 6.87
CA ARG A 8 -9.29 -3.85 6.72
C ARG A 8 -10.19 -5.01 6.27
N SER A 9 -11.36 -4.69 5.74
CA SER A 9 -12.28 -5.63 5.12
C SER A 9 -11.91 -5.91 3.66
N GLY A 10 -12.46 -6.96 3.06
CA GLY A 10 -12.28 -7.21 1.63
C GLY A 10 -12.91 -6.10 0.79
N LEU A 11 -12.39 -5.85 -0.43
CA LEU A 11 -12.80 -4.73 -1.29
C LEU A 11 -14.33 -4.62 -1.50
N ARG A 12 -15.04 -5.75 -1.53
CA ARG A 12 -16.51 -5.76 -1.71
C ARG A 12 -17.30 -5.05 -0.60
N THR A 13 -16.71 -4.92 0.58
CA THR A 13 -17.36 -4.32 1.75
C THR A 13 -16.85 -2.91 2.06
N VAL A 14 -15.82 -2.43 1.35
CA VAL A 14 -15.20 -1.13 1.62
C VAL A 14 -16.19 0.02 1.40
N ILE A 15 -16.89 0.05 0.25
CA ILE A 15 -17.84 1.14 -0.07
C ILE A 15 -18.99 1.21 0.93
N PRO A 16 -19.70 0.10 1.25
CA PRO A 16 -20.70 0.12 2.30
C PRO A 16 -20.18 0.60 3.65
N LEU A 17 -19.03 0.11 4.10
CA LEU A 17 -18.44 0.49 5.38
C LEU A 17 -17.99 1.95 5.41
N ALA A 18 -17.43 2.47 4.31
CA ALA A 18 -17.05 3.88 4.21
C ALA A 18 -18.27 4.79 4.38
N ARG A 19 -19.39 4.45 3.76
CA ARG A 19 -20.65 5.18 3.90
C ARG A 19 -21.23 5.08 5.31
N GLU A 20 -21.22 3.90 5.90
CA GLU A 20 -21.70 3.65 7.26
C GLU A 20 -20.90 4.43 8.30
N THR A 21 -19.56 4.46 8.14
CA THR A 21 -18.67 5.18 9.07
C THR A 21 -18.55 6.67 8.79
N GLY A 22 -19.09 7.18 7.68
CA GLY A 22 -18.95 8.57 7.26
C GLY A 22 -17.50 8.94 6.89
N ALA A 23 -16.68 7.97 6.48
CA ALA A 23 -15.29 8.21 6.11
C ALA A 23 -15.21 9.03 4.80
N GLU A 24 -14.50 10.15 4.86
CA GLU A 24 -14.25 11.03 3.71
C GLU A 24 -12.95 10.67 2.95
N VAL A 25 -12.10 9.85 3.57
CA VAL A 25 -10.85 9.31 3.03
C VAL A 25 -10.72 7.87 3.50
N VAL A 26 -10.29 6.97 2.63
CA VAL A 26 -10.21 5.55 2.98
C VAL A 26 -8.85 4.96 2.62
N GLN A 27 -8.31 4.18 3.51
CA GLN A 27 -7.15 3.33 3.27
C GLN A 27 -7.58 1.85 3.23
N VAL A 28 -7.04 1.09 2.29
CA VAL A 28 -7.40 -0.32 2.09
C VAL A 28 -6.20 -1.20 1.82
N PHE A 29 -6.36 -2.50 2.02
CA PHE A 29 -5.53 -3.52 1.38
C PHE A 29 -6.19 -3.97 0.08
N ILE A 30 -5.44 -3.96 -1.02
CA ILE A 30 -5.92 -4.41 -2.35
C ILE A 30 -5.61 -5.87 -2.64
N SER A 31 -4.97 -6.55 -1.71
CA SER A 31 -4.72 -7.98 -1.73
C SER A 31 -4.76 -8.53 -0.30
N ASN A 32 -4.63 -9.85 -0.14
CA ASN A 32 -4.51 -10.43 1.18
C ASN A 32 -3.23 -9.91 1.88
N PRO A 33 -3.35 -9.15 3.00
CA PRO A 33 -2.19 -8.53 3.66
C PRO A 33 -1.24 -9.53 4.32
N ARG A 34 -1.62 -10.81 4.37
CA ARG A 34 -0.82 -11.90 4.95
C ARG A 34 -0.29 -12.88 3.89
N ALA A 35 -0.30 -12.48 2.60
CA ALA A 35 0.16 -13.34 1.51
C ALA A 35 1.09 -12.57 0.55
N TRP A 36 2.03 -13.27 -0.05
CA TRP A 36 2.95 -12.75 -1.07
C TRP A 36 2.35 -12.69 -2.48
N SER A 37 1.11 -13.13 -2.65
CA SER A 37 0.46 -13.18 -3.97
C SER A 37 0.26 -11.81 -4.64
N GLY A 38 0.17 -10.75 -3.85
CA GLY A 38 -0.02 -9.38 -4.34
C GLY A 38 -1.40 -9.12 -4.98
N PRO A 39 -1.62 -7.91 -5.50
CA PRO A 39 -2.87 -7.52 -6.13
C PRO A 39 -3.03 -8.14 -7.52
N ARG A 40 -4.30 -8.30 -7.94
CA ARG A 40 -4.71 -8.60 -9.31
C ARG A 40 -5.21 -7.32 -9.95
N LEU A 41 -4.60 -6.93 -11.08
CA LEU A 41 -4.91 -5.65 -11.72
C LEU A 41 -6.37 -5.55 -12.16
N GLU A 42 -6.97 -6.63 -12.65
CA GLU A 42 -8.38 -6.64 -13.06
C GLU A 42 -9.31 -6.37 -11.86
N THR A 43 -8.96 -6.93 -10.68
CA THR A 43 -9.74 -6.69 -9.45
C THR A 43 -9.57 -5.25 -8.98
N ALA A 44 -8.36 -4.71 -9.05
CA ALA A 44 -8.08 -3.31 -8.72
C ALA A 44 -8.83 -2.36 -9.65
N GLN A 45 -8.80 -2.62 -10.95
CA GLN A 45 -9.49 -1.80 -11.96
C GLN A 45 -11.01 -1.79 -11.77
N ALA A 46 -11.61 -2.97 -11.53
CA ALA A 46 -13.05 -3.08 -11.28
C ALA A 46 -13.45 -2.30 -10.01
N PHE A 47 -12.70 -2.48 -8.92
CA PHE A 47 -12.96 -1.75 -7.68
C PHE A 47 -12.74 -0.23 -7.84
N GLY A 48 -11.72 0.18 -8.61
CA GLY A 48 -11.47 1.60 -8.90
C GLY A 48 -12.65 2.27 -9.61
N ALA A 49 -13.30 1.58 -10.56
CA ALA A 49 -14.51 2.06 -11.21
C ALA A 49 -15.66 2.26 -10.20
N GLU A 50 -15.93 1.25 -9.37
CA GLU A 50 -16.96 1.32 -8.31
C GLU A 50 -16.66 2.42 -7.29
N TRP A 51 -15.38 2.63 -6.95
CA TRP A 51 -14.95 3.66 -6.02
C TRP A 51 -15.21 5.08 -6.57
N ARG A 52 -14.90 5.32 -7.84
CA ARG A 52 -15.17 6.61 -8.50
C ARG A 52 -16.66 6.92 -8.55
N GLU A 53 -17.48 5.92 -8.90
CA GLU A 53 -18.96 6.08 -8.88
C GLU A 53 -19.50 6.37 -7.48
N ALA A 54 -18.86 5.79 -6.44
CA ALA A 54 -19.28 6.01 -5.06
C ALA A 54 -19.03 7.45 -4.57
N ALA A 55 -18.10 8.19 -5.18
CA ALA A 55 -17.76 9.60 -4.91
C ALA A 55 -17.44 9.89 -3.42
N ILE A 56 -16.82 8.93 -2.73
CA ILE A 56 -16.54 9.04 -1.29
C ILE A 56 -15.36 9.98 -1.02
N GLY A 57 -14.32 9.93 -1.84
CA GLY A 57 -13.13 10.77 -1.69
C GLY A 57 -11.83 10.02 -2.03
N PRO A 58 -10.66 10.55 -1.62
CA PRO A 58 -9.39 9.91 -1.92
C PRO A 58 -9.29 8.50 -1.32
N LEU A 59 -8.73 7.59 -2.12
CA LEU A 59 -8.39 6.23 -1.74
C LEU A 59 -6.89 6.10 -1.57
N PHE A 60 -6.45 5.43 -0.50
CA PHE A 60 -5.06 5.08 -0.25
C PHE A 60 -4.90 3.57 -0.16
N VAL A 61 -3.77 3.06 -0.63
CA VAL A 61 -3.45 1.64 -0.57
C VAL A 61 -2.36 1.42 0.47
N HIS A 62 -2.59 0.49 1.39
CA HIS A 62 -1.59 0.08 2.36
C HIS A 62 -0.84 -1.17 1.88
N ALA A 63 0.47 -1.20 2.06
CA ALA A 63 1.30 -2.36 1.78
C ALA A 63 0.87 -3.56 2.64
N PRO A 64 0.93 -4.79 2.10
CA PRO A 64 0.73 -5.99 2.92
C PRO A 64 1.69 -6.06 4.12
N TYR A 65 1.23 -6.63 5.24
CA TYR A 65 2.02 -6.75 6.47
C TYR A 65 3.34 -7.53 6.32
N LEU A 66 3.43 -8.39 5.29
CA LEU A 66 4.65 -9.14 5.01
C LEU A 66 5.77 -8.27 4.43
N VAL A 67 5.44 -7.10 3.90
CA VAL A 67 6.43 -6.16 3.36
C VAL A 67 7.29 -5.62 4.50
N ASN A 68 8.60 -5.88 4.41
CA ASN A 68 9.59 -5.31 5.29
C ASN A 68 10.74 -4.76 4.44
N ILE A 69 10.72 -3.44 4.22
CA ILE A 69 11.69 -2.76 3.36
C ILE A 69 13.09 -2.64 3.97
N ALA A 70 13.24 -2.91 5.28
CA ALA A 70 14.51 -2.92 6.01
C ALA A 70 15.04 -4.34 6.29
N SER A 71 14.37 -5.38 5.78
CA SER A 71 14.68 -6.77 6.11
C SER A 71 16.14 -7.14 5.89
N PRO A 72 16.84 -7.71 6.88
CA PRO A 72 18.18 -8.26 6.68
C PRO A 72 18.18 -9.58 5.88
N ASN A 73 17.03 -10.23 5.73
CA ASN A 73 16.89 -11.42 4.92
C ASN A 73 16.72 -11.04 3.44
N PRO A 74 17.67 -11.43 2.55
CA PRO A 74 17.67 -11.02 1.15
C PRO A 74 16.47 -11.57 0.37
N GLU A 75 15.94 -12.75 0.72
CA GLU A 75 14.75 -13.31 0.08
C GLU A 75 13.50 -12.49 0.43
N PHE A 76 13.35 -12.12 1.71
CA PHE A 76 12.22 -11.30 2.15
C PHE A 76 12.32 -9.88 1.60
N LEU A 77 13.53 -9.33 1.50
CA LEU A 77 13.77 -8.02 0.89
C LEU A 77 13.36 -8.03 -0.59
N SER A 78 13.80 -9.03 -1.35
CA SER A 78 13.43 -9.19 -2.77
C SER A 78 11.92 -9.34 -2.96
N LYS A 79 11.26 -10.15 -2.13
CA LYS A 79 9.79 -10.29 -2.15
C LYS A 79 9.08 -9.00 -1.77
N SER A 80 9.65 -8.21 -0.86
CA SER A 80 9.10 -6.90 -0.48
C SER A 80 9.17 -5.91 -1.64
N ILE A 81 10.30 -5.86 -2.36
CA ILE A 81 10.46 -5.03 -3.55
C ILE A 81 9.39 -5.39 -4.59
N GLU A 82 9.29 -6.67 -4.94
CA GLU A 82 8.34 -7.13 -5.96
C GLU A 82 6.88 -6.84 -5.55
N LEU A 83 6.55 -7.03 -4.28
CA LEU A 83 5.19 -6.76 -3.79
C LEU A 83 4.88 -5.27 -3.77
N CYS A 84 5.84 -4.40 -3.43
CA CYS A 84 5.68 -2.95 -3.53
C CYS A 84 5.46 -2.52 -5.00
N ARG A 85 6.28 -3.00 -5.94
CA ARG A 85 6.16 -2.71 -7.38
C ARG A 85 4.77 -3.08 -7.91
N ARG A 86 4.30 -4.28 -7.61
CA ARG A 86 2.95 -4.74 -8.00
C ARG A 86 1.84 -3.91 -7.36
N SER A 87 2.05 -3.46 -6.12
CA SER A 87 1.07 -2.63 -5.43
C SER A 87 0.98 -1.23 -6.01
N VAL A 88 2.10 -0.58 -6.36
CA VAL A 88 2.06 0.74 -7.01
C VAL A 88 1.49 0.68 -8.43
N ALA A 89 1.75 -0.41 -9.17
CA ALA A 89 1.09 -0.63 -10.46
C ALA A 89 -0.44 -0.73 -10.30
N ALA A 90 -0.91 -1.40 -9.25
CA ALA A 90 -2.34 -1.44 -8.93
C ALA A 90 -2.89 -0.09 -8.45
N CYS A 91 -2.08 0.74 -7.77
CA CYS A 91 -2.47 2.11 -7.43
C CYS A 91 -2.78 2.95 -8.67
N GLY A 92 -2.01 2.77 -9.75
CA GLY A 92 -2.25 3.46 -11.02
C GLY A 92 -3.63 3.16 -11.61
N VAL A 93 -4.03 1.88 -11.67
CA VAL A 93 -5.35 1.50 -12.21
C VAL A 93 -6.51 1.83 -11.28
N LEU A 94 -6.23 1.98 -9.98
CA LEU A 94 -7.17 2.45 -8.97
C LEU A 94 -7.34 3.97 -8.97
N GLU A 95 -6.38 4.70 -9.54
CA GLU A 95 -6.23 6.14 -9.34
C GLU A 95 -6.11 6.49 -7.84
N ALA A 96 -5.35 5.67 -7.11
CA ALA A 96 -5.14 5.87 -5.68
C ALA A 96 -4.25 7.09 -5.40
N GLY A 97 -4.64 7.92 -4.45
CA GLY A 97 -3.88 9.11 -4.05
C GLY A 97 -2.54 8.80 -3.36
N GLY A 98 -2.34 7.56 -2.89
CA GLY A 98 -1.06 7.16 -2.31
C GLY A 98 -0.96 5.66 -1.98
N PHE A 99 0.31 5.22 -1.91
CA PHE A 99 0.71 3.91 -1.43
C PHE A 99 1.47 4.08 -0.12
N VAL A 100 0.97 3.47 0.95
CA VAL A 100 1.52 3.56 2.31
C VAL A 100 2.33 2.31 2.59
N VAL A 101 3.58 2.47 3.00
CA VAL A 101 4.48 1.38 3.39
C VAL A 101 5.12 1.68 4.74
N HIS A 102 5.23 0.67 5.60
CA HIS A 102 5.96 0.79 6.86
C HIS A 102 7.45 1.02 6.62
N SER A 103 8.10 1.80 7.50
CA SER A 103 9.56 2.02 7.47
C SER A 103 10.39 0.74 7.58
N GLY A 104 9.76 -0.35 8.02
CA GLY A 104 10.38 -1.66 8.16
C GLY A 104 11.15 -1.83 9.46
N SER A 105 11.69 -3.04 9.65
CA SER A 105 12.51 -3.41 10.81
C SER A 105 13.78 -4.10 10.34
N GLY A 106 14.93 -3.62 10.79
CA GLY A 106 16.25 -4.21 10.56
C GLY A 106 16.55 -5.42 11.47
N GLY A 107 15.68 -5.72 12.43
CA GLY A 107 15.96 -6.72 13.47
C GLY A 107 17.19 -6.32 14.28
N GLU A 108 18.17 -7.24 14.37
CA GLU A 108 19.44 -7.02 15.07
C GLU A 108 20.54 -6.39 14.19
N ALA A 109 20.24 -6.05 12.93
CA ALA A 109 21.19 -5.41 12.05
C ALA A 109 21.49 -3.97 12.47
N GLU A 110 22.66 -3.47 12.07
CA GLU A 110 23.03 -2.07 12.26
C GLU A 110 22.00 -1.13 11.61
N VAL A 111 21.71 -0.03 12.28
CA VAL A 111 20.70 0.95 11.82
C VAL A 111 21.04 1.50 10.43
N ALA A 112 22.31 1.78 10.17
CA ALA A 112 22.75 2.28 8.87
C ALA A 112 22.42 1.30 7.75
N ASP A 113 22.70 0.00 7.93
CA ASP A 113 22.40 -1.05 6.95
C ASP A 113 20.88 -1.20 6.73
N ALA A 114 20.10 -1.06 7.79
CA ALA A 114 18.64 -1.10 7.70
C ALA A 114 18.08 0.09 6.90
N LEU A 115 18.62 1.28 7.12
CA LEU A 115 18.25 2.49 6.37
C LEU A 115 18.64 2.38 4.89
N ASP A 116 19.83 1.85 4.58
CA ASP A 116 20.29 1.67 3.20
C ASP A 116 19.39 0.69 2.43
N ARG A 117 18.98 -0.42 3.08
CA ARG A 117 18.00 -1.34 2.49
C ARG A 117 16.66 -0.67 2.25
N SER A 118 16.15 0.07 3.23
CA SER A 118 14.88 0.80 3.10
C SER A 118 14.96 1.82 1.97
N ALA A 119 16.03 2.60 1.87
CA ALA A 119 16.25 3.56 0.80
C ALA A 119 16.25 2.89 -0.58
N THR A 120 16.92 1.74 -0.71
CA THR A 120 16.96 0.96 -1.95
C THR A 120 15.57 0.53 -2.38
N VAL A 121 14.76 0.00 -1.46
CA VAL A 121 13.39 -0.44 -1.78
C VAL A 121 12.50 0.76 -2.13
N LEU A 122 12.59 1.85 -1.38
CA LEU A 122 11.82 3.06 -1.64
C LEU A 122 12.16 3.66 -3.00
N GLN A 123 13.45 3.74 -3.36
CA GLN A 123 13.88 4.21 -4.68
C GLN A 123 13.35 3.33 -5.81
N ALA A 124 13.46 2.01 -5.68
CA ALA A 124 12.94 1.07 -6.67
C ALA A 124 11.40 1.16 -6.80
N THR A 125 10.70 1.35 -5.69
CA THR A 125 9.25 1.53 -5.67
C THR A 125 8.85 2.86 -6.31
N LEU A 126 9.53 3.96 -5.95
CA LEU A 126 9.25 5.30 -6.46
C LEU A 126 9.44 5.38 -7.98
N ALA A 127 10.45 4.71 -8.52
CA ALA A 127 10.72 4.69 -9.95
C ALA A 127 9.57 4.10 -10.80
N GLU A 128 8.68 3.31 -10.18
CA GLU A 128 7.52 2.68 -10.84
C GLU A 128 6.18 3.24 -10.31
N THR A 129 6.24 4.19 -9.38
CA THR A 129 5.02 4.82 -8.83
C THR A 129 4.45 5.79 -9.88
N PRO A 130 3.14 5.70 -10.20
CA PRO A 130 2.50 6.66 -11.09
C PRO A 130 2.59 8.09 -10.55
N ASP A 131 2.69 9.08 -11.44
CA ASP A 131 2.89 10.49 -11.07
C ASP A 131 1.83 11.04 -10.11
N GLU A 132 0.59 10.57 -10.24
CA GLU A 132 -0.54 11.00 -9.41
C GLU A 132 -0.64 10.25 -8.06
N THR A 133 0.24 9.25 -7.83
CA THR A 133 0.25 8.43 -6.62
C THR A 133 1.41 8.83 -5.71
N HIS A 134 1.14 9.21 -4.48
CA HIS A 134 2.18 9.51 -3.49
C HIS A 134 2.72 8.22 -2.86
N LEU A 135 4.05 8.09 -2.76
CA LEU A 135 4.68 7.08 -1.91
C LEU A 135 4.80 7.64 -0.49
N LEU A 136 4.12 6.99 0.46
CA LEU A 136 4.01 7.44 1.85
C LEU A 136 4.69 6.43 2.79
N VAL A 137 5.56 6.91 3.66
CA VAL A 137 6.22 6.06 4.67
C VAL A 137 5.54 6.23 6.02
N GLU A 138 5.02 5.12 6.55
CA GLU A 138 4.48 5.07 7.90
C GLU A 138 5.58 4.66 8.88
N LEU A 139 5.86 5.54 9.85
CA LEU A 139 6.83 5.25 10.90
C LEU A 139 6.24 4.24 11.88
N MET A 140 7.03 3.22 12.18
CA MET A 140 6.68 2.21 13.17
C MET A 140 7.20 2.65 14.55
N ALA A 141 6.38 2.41 15.59
CA ALA A 141 6.79 2.62 16.99
C ALA A 141 7.64 1.44 17.50
#